data_485846fb2fbdaacb3279521258d4a739
#
_entry.id   485846fb2fbdaacb3279521258d4a739
#
_cell.length_a   1.000
_cell.length_b   1.000
_cell.length_c   1.000
_cell.angle_alpha   90.00
_cell.angle_beta   90.00
_cell.angle_gamma   90.00
#
_symmetry.space_group_name_H-M   'P 1'
#
loop_
_entity.id
_entity.type
_entity.pdbx_description
1 polymer ?
#
loop_
_entity_poly.entity_id
_entity_poly.type
_entity_poly.pdbx_seq_one_letter_code
_entity_poly.pdbx_strand_id
1 'polypeptide(L)'
;MKLINYIRPFLISILLYPFALNVLADYFPNKENWDISSPEAEGVNHNKIDKLIDLSFSDDATQAVVVIKNGKIISEKYADGYDQDSHGTSWSMAKSYYAALIGISLDRGEIGSLDDKVSDYLDYFDDERSDITLRDLLDMSSGLDFPTHEHEKMFFQVDHLQYAKKVGVEKDAGEKFEYNNVNSMLIGDILFQATGKKADVLFKERLLEPLGISDYKLWKDEKGNVMTYCCVDMSARDYSKLGLLFARNGKWNDEQ
;
A
#
# COMPACT_ATOMS: atom_id res chain seq x y z
N MET A 1 46.17 -46.69 57.78
CA MET A 1 45.64 -47.18 56.50
C MET A 1 44.51 -46.21 56.08
N LYS A 2 44.82 -45.26 55.25
CA LYS A 2 43.83 -44.26 54.73
C LYS A 2 43.63 -44.52 53.24
N LEU A 3 42.43 -44.95 52.86
CA LEU A 3 42.01 -45.04 51.47
C LEU A 3 41.74 -43.63 50.93
N ILE A 4 42.40 -43.23 49.88
CA ILE A 4 42.14 -42.00 49.13
C ILE A 4 41.32 -42.43 47.93
N ASN A 5 40.04 -42.02 47.90
CA ASN A 5 39.17 -42.16 46.73
C ASN A 5 39.50 -41.10 45.68
N TYR A 6 39.98 -41.50 44.51
CA TYR A 6 40.11 -40.65 43.32
C TYR A 6 38.76 -40.56 42.62
N ILE A 7 38.10 -39.43 42.71
CA ILE A 7 36.97 -39.08 41.83
C ILE A 7 37.57 -38.42 40.59
N ARG A 8 37.44 -39.10 39.44
CA ARG A 8 37.75 -38.49 38.12
C ARG A 8 36.59 -37.62 37.69
N PRO A 9 36.79 -36.33 37.33
CA PRO A 9 35.73 -35.56 36.72
C PRO A 9 35.52 -35.98 35.26
N PHE A 10 34.30 -36.39 34.94
CA PHE A 10 33.84 -36.59 33.57
C PHE A 10 33.60 -35.21 32.94
N LEU A 11 34.51 -34.79 32.06
CA LEU A 11 34.30 -33.61 31.23
C LEU A 11 33.31 -33.98 30.10
N ILE A 12 32.06 -33.55 30.25
CA ILE A 12 31.09 -33.57 29.16
C ILE A 12 31.37 -32.36 28.26
N SER A 13 32.06 -32.63 27.15
CA SER A 13 32.20 -31.64 26.07
C SER A 13 30.86 -31.50 25.37
N ILE A 14 30.10 -30.47 25.72
CA ILE A 14 28.92 -30.05 24.95
C ILE A 14 29.45 -29.37 23.67
N LEU A 15 29.44 -30.11 22.56
CA LEU A 15 29.62 -29.56 21.23
C LEU A 15 28.41 -28.69 20.91
N LEU A 16 28.52 -27.40 21.17
CA LEU A 16 27.61 -26.38 20.61
C LEU A 16 27.85 -26.33 19.09
N TYR A 17 27.05 -27.09 18.35
CA TYR A 17 26.92 -26.85 16.92
C TYR A 17 26.25 -25.47 16.79
N PRO A 18 26.90 -24.51 16.15
CA PRO A 18 26.17 -23.28 15.78
C PRO A 18 25.12 -23.68 14.74
N PHE A 19 23.88 -23.77 15.15
CA PHE A 19 22.78 -23.68 14.21
C PHE A 19 22.87 -22.27 13.59
N ALA A 20 23.56 -22.18 12.47
CA ALA A 20 23.42 -21.03 11.58
C ALA A 20 21.97 -21.08 11.08
N LEU A 21 21.09 -20.34 11.74
CA LEU A 21 19.85 -19.90 11.13
C LEU A 21 20.29 -19.12 9.90
N ASN A 22 20.27 -19.77 8.74
CA ASN A 22 20.27 -19.07 7.48
C ASN A 22 18.96 -18.26 7.45
N VAL A 23 18.99 -17.07 8.01
CA VAL A 23 18.01 -16.05 7.68
C VAL A 23 18.30 -15.75 6.21
N LEU A 24 17.54 -16.42 5.34
CA LEU A 24 17.57 -16.07 3.92
C LEU A 24 17.20 -14.59 3.88
N ALA A 25 18.14 -13.78 3.41
CA ALA A 25 17.88 -12.37 3.20
C ALA A 25 16.63 -12.26 2.32
N ASP A 26 15.73 -11.37 2.70
CA ASP A 26 14.52 -11.14 1.92
C ASP A 26 14.92 -10.78 0.49
N TYR A 27 14.42 -11.56 -0.48
CA TYR A 27 14.63 -11.25 -1.88
C TYR A 27 13.68 -10.13 -2.32
N PHE A 28 14.21 -9.13 -3.00
CA PHE A 28 13.46 -8.06 -3.64
C PHE A 28 13.69 -8.11 -5.15
N PRO A 29 12.64 -7.95 -5.97
CA PRO A 29 12.82 -7.88 -7.41
C PRO A 29 13.70 -6.67 -7.75
N ASN A 30 14.55 -6.82 -8.77
CA ASN A 30 15.30 -5.67 -9.27
C ASN A 30 14.35 -4.68 -9.97
N LYS A 31 14.87 -3.48 -10.30
CA LYS A 31 14.05 -2.40 -10.87
C LYS A 31 13.36 -2.77 -12.19
N GLU A 32 13.95 -3.68 -12.96
CA GLU A 32 13.54 -3.96 -14.33
C GLU A 32 12.76 -5.28 -14.47
N ASN A 33 13.08 -6.29 -13.64
CA ASN A 33 12.54 -7.62 -13.82
C ASN A 33 12.22 -8.32 -12.50
N TRP A 34 11.18 -9.16 -12.54
CA TRP A 34 10.89 -10.12 -11.50
C TRP A 34 11.65 -11.42 -11.74
N ASP A 35 12.19 -12.01 -10.68
CA ASP A 35 12.58 -13.41 -10.73
C ASP A 35 11.34 -14.30 -10.73
N ILE A 36 11.40 -15.34 -11.56
CA ILE A 36 10.34 -16.34 -11.67
C ILE A 36 10.82 -17.63 -11.00
N SER A 37 9.93 -18.26 -10.24
CA SER A 37 10.17 -19.55 -9.59
C SER A 37 8.97 -20.46 -9.82
N SER A 38 9.11 -21.77 -9.51
CA SER A 38 7.94 -22.63 -9.51
C SER A 38 7.24 -22.64 -8.13
N PRO A 39 5.93 -22.94 -8.07
CA PRO A 39 5.24 -23.10 -6.80
C PRO A 39 5.95 -24.09 -5.87
N GLU A 40 6.40 -25.24 -6.38
CA GLU A 40 7.06 -26.28 -5.60
C GLU A 40 8.40 -25.81 -5.03
N ALA A 41 9.21 -25.10 -5.81
CA ALA A 41 10.50 -24.56 -5.36
C ALA A 41 10.32 -23.58 -4.19
N GLU A 42 9.20 -22.89 -4.14
CA GLU A 42 8.82 -21.96 -3.06
C GLU A 42 7.91 -22.61 -1.99
N GLY A 43 7.81 -23.96 -1.98
CA GLY A 43 7.06 -24.72 -0.98
C GLY A 43 5.54 -24.63 -1.10
N VAL A 44 5.01 -24.28 -2.27
CA VAL A 44 3.58 -24.15 -2.54
C VAL A 44 3.10 -25.31 -3.42
N ASN A 45 1.92 -25.84 -3.14
CA ASN A 45 1.33 -26.90 -3.93
C ASN A 45 0.79 -26.34 -5.26
N HIS A 46 1.31 -26.87 -6.39
CA HIS A 46 0.94 -26.46 -7.74
C HIS A 46 -0.59 -26.51 -7.98
N ASN A 47 -1.22 -27.64 -7.63
CA ASN A 47 -2.66 -27.81 -7.85
C ASN A 47 -3.54 -26.76 -7.12
N LYS A 48 -3.02 -26.18 -6.01
CA LYS A 48 -3.73 -25.08 -5.33
C LYS A 48 -3.58 -23.77 -6.08
N ILE A 49 -2.44 -23.55 -6.71
CA ILE A 49 -2.21 -22.39 -7.57
C ILE A 49 -3.09 -22.48 -8.80
N ASP A 50 -3.16 -23.65 -9.46
CA ASP A 50 -4.01 -23.84 -10.63
C ASP A 50 -5.49 -23.55 -10.29
N LYS A 51 -5.98 -24.07 -9.16
CA LYS A 51 -7.34 -23.78 -8.70
C LYS A 51 -7.57 -22.30 -8.40
N LEU A 52 -6.58 -21.60 -7.86
CA LEU A 52 -6.66 -20.16 -7.63
C LEU A 52 -6.78 -19.42 -8.96
N ILE A 53 -5.93 -19.76 -9.93
CA ILE A 53 -5.97 -19.17 -11.28
C ILE A 53 -7.31 -19.44 -11.95
N ASP A 54 -7.78 -20.69 -11.94
CA ASP A 54 -9.06 -21.07 -12.56
C ASP A 54 -10.24 -20.33 -11.90
N LEU A 55 -10.22 -20.22 -10.56
CA LEU A 55 -11.25 -19.46 -9.84
C LEU A 55 -11.20 -17.97 -10.19
N SER A 56 -10.01 -17.39 -10.28
CA SER A 56 -9.86 -15.98 -10.65
C SER A 56 -10.39 -15.69 -12.06
N PHE A 57 -10.13 -16.58 -13.00
CA PHE A 57 -10.59 -16.46 -14.40
C PHE A 57 -11.98 -17.08 -14.65
N SER A 58 -12.71 -17.44 -13.58
CA SER A 58 -14.15 -17.74 -13.71
C SER A 58 -15.01 -16.48 -13.88
N ASP A 59 -14.42 -15.30 -13.64
CA ASP A 59 -15.01 -13.99 -13.93
C ASP A 59 -14.34 -13.43 -15.20
N ASP A 60 -15.14 -13.19 -16.22
CA ASP A 60 -14.67 -12.67 -17.52
C ASP A 60 -14.07 -11.25 -17.42
N ALA A 61 -14.28 -10.53 -16.32
CA ALA A 61 -13.68 -9.22 -16.07
C ALA A 61 -12.22 -9.33 -15.60
N THR A 62 -11.73 -10.51 -15.23
CA THR A 62 -10.36 -10.70 -14.78
C THR A 62 -9.38 -10.54 -15.94
N GLN A 63 -8.53 -9.51 -15.88
CA GLN A 63 -7.53 -9.21 -16.90
C GLN A 63 -6.19 -9.88 -16.64
N ALA A 64 -5.76 -9.92 -15.38
CA ALA A 64 -4.47 -10.47 -14.99
C ALA A 64 -4.51 -11.00 -13.55
N VAL A 65 -3.73 -12.05 -13.30
CA VAL A 65 -3.42 -12.56 -11.96
C VAL A 65 -1.93 -12.80 -11.87
N VAL A 66 -1.29 -12.26 -10.83
CA VAL A 66 0.12 -12.47 -10.50
C VAL A 66 0.21 -12.96 -9.07
N VAL A 67 0.87 -14.08 -8.85
CA VAL A 67 1.05 -14.70 -7.52
C VAL A 67 2.51 -14.62 -7.12
N ILE A 68 2.76 -13.97 -5.99
CA ILE A 68 4.10 -13.76 -5.44
C ILE A 68 4.31 -14.63 -4.20
N LYS A 69 5.45 -15.30 -4.13
CA LYS A 69 5.93 -16.01 -2.95
C LYS A 69 7.42 -15.74 -2.75
N ASN A 70 7.82 -15.41 -1.52
CA ASN A 70 9.22 -15.11 -1.18
C ASN A 70 9.85 -14.02 -2.08
N GLY A 71 9.04 -13.07 -2.58
CA GLY A 71 9.48 -12.01 -3.48
C GLY A 71 9.61 -12.40 -4.96
N LYS A 72 9.27 -13.64 -5.34
CA LYS A 72 9.34 -14.13 -6.72
C LYS A 72 7.95 -14.40 -7.28
N ILE A 73 7.77 -14.24 -8.58
CA ILE A 73 6.57 -14.69 -9.27
C ILE A 73 6.57 -16.22 -9.34
N ILE A 74 5.56 -16.85 -8.76
CA ILE A 74 5.38 -18.32 -8.82
C ILE A 74 4.28 -18.74 -9.79
N SER A 75 3.43 -17.82 -10.20
CA SER A 75 2.43 -18.02 -11.25
C SER A 75 1.92 -16.67 -11.72
N GLU A 76 1.63 -16.58 -12.99
CA GLU A 76 0.92 -15.44 -13.58
C GLU A 76 0.10 -15.90 -14.78
N LYS A 77 -1.04 -15.25 -14.98
CA LYS A 77 -1.92 -15.49 -16.13
C LYS A 77 -2.59 -14.19 -16.54
N TYR A 78 -2.77 -14.04 -17.82
CA TYR A 78 -3.40 -12.88 -18.47
C TYR A 78 -4.56 -13.35 -19.34
N ALA A 79 -5.62 -12.56 -19.42
CA ALA A 79 -6.73 -12.79 -20.33
C ALA A 79 -6.31 -12.55 -21.78
N ASP A 80 -7.09 -13.02 -22.73
CA ASP A 80 -6.85 -12.80 -24.15
C ASP A 80 -6.74 -11.30 -24.47
N GLY A 81 -5.66 -10.92 -25.15
CA GLY A 81 -5.36 -9.52 -25.47
C GLY A 81 -4.62 -8.74 -24.39
N TYR A 82 -4.31 -9.37 -23.28
CA TYR A 82 -3.48 -8.80 -22.20
C TYR A 82 -2.18 -9.56 -22.03
N ASP A 83 -1.17 -8.90 -21.49
CA ASP A 83 0.15 -9.44 -21.19
C ASP A 83 0.74 -8.79 -19.94
N GLN A 84 2.02 -9.10 -19.65
CA GLN A 84 2.73 -8.59 -18.48
C GLN A 84 2.90 -7.05 -18.46
N ASP A 85 2.87 -6.42 -19.62
CA ASP A 85 3.08 -4.98 -19.81
C ASP A 85 1.74 -4.22 -19.96
N SER A 86 0.64 -4.94 -20.05
CA SER A 86 -0.69 -4.35 -20.18
C SER A 86 -1.09 -3.62 -18.90
N HIS A 87 -1.51 -2.36 -19.05
CA HIS A 87 -1.96 -1.55 -17.92
C HIS A 87 -3.42 -1.85 -17.54
N GLY A 88 -3.66 -1.97 -16.25
CA GLY A 88 -4.99 -1.95 -15.65
C GLY A 88 -5.14 -0.75 -14.74
N THR A 89 -6.37 -0.26 -14.58
CA THR A 89 -6.67 0.86 -13.67
C THR A 89 -6.86 0.36 -12.25
N SER A 90 -6.19 0.99 -11.28
CA SER A 90 -6.27 0.62 -9.86
C SER A 90 -7.64 0.84 -9.24
N TRP A 91 -8.44 1.75 -9.81
CA TRP A 91 -9.62 2.27 -9.13
C TRP A 91 -9.27 2.66 -7.68
N SER A 92 -10.13 2.33 -6.74
CA SER A 92 -9.97 2.70 -5.33
C SER A 92 -8.79 2.04 -4.60
N MET A 93 -8.09 1.09 -5.20
CA MET A 93 -6.83 0.58 -4.63
C MET A 93 -5.79 1.71 -4.49
N ALA A 94 -5.88 2.76 -5.30
CA ALA A 94 -5.03 3.96 -5.19
C ALA A 94 -5.06 4.58 -3.78
N LYS A 95 -6.19 4.52 -3.07
CA LYS A 95 -6.31 5.04 -1.70
C LYS A 95 -5.27 4.45 -0.75
N SER A 96 -4.98 3.15 -0.90
CA SER A 96 -3.96 2.48 -0.09
C SER A 96 -2.56 3.05 -0.33
N TYR A 97 -2.27 3.46 -1.54
CA TYR A 97 -0.96 4.05 -1.89
C TYR A 97 -0.80 5.46 -1.33
N TYR A 98 -1.86 6.27 -1.39
CA TYR A 98 -1.84 7.60 -0.79
C TYR A 98 -1.87 7.53 0.75
N ALA A 99 -2.53 6.53 1.34
CA ALA A 99 -2.41 6.24 2.77
C ALA A 99 -0.97 5.85 3.15
N ALA A 100 -0.26 5.08 2.32
CA ALA A 100 1.15 4.80 2.54
C ALA A 100 2.02 6.07 2.52
N LEU A 101 1.70 7.06 1.68
CA LEU A 101 2.41 8.35 1.69
C LEU A 101 2.19 9.12 3.00
N ILE A 102 1.01 9.02 3.62
CA ILE A 102 0.78 9.57 4.97
C ILE A 102 1.69 8.84 5.98
N GLY A 103 1.77 7.50 5.91
CA GLY A 103 2.67 6.71 6.76
C GLY A 103 4.15 7.13 6.60
N ILE A 104 4.61 7.31 5.37
CA ILE A 104 5.97 7.79 5.08
C ILE A 104 6.18 9.21 5.63
N SER A 105 5.17 10.10 5.54
CA SER A 105 5.25 11.47 6.05
C SER A 105 5.25 11.51 7.58
N LEU A 106 4.56 10.58 8.25
CA LEU A 106 4.66 10.37 9.70
C LEU A 106 6.07 9.93 10.11
N ASP A 107 6.62 8.94 9.43
CA ASP A 107 7.97 8.41 9.72
C ASP A 107 9.06 9.48 9.54
N ARG A 108 8.86 10.40 8.59
CA ARG A 108 9.74 11.55 8.33
C ARG A 108 9.50 12.73 9.26
N GLY A 109 8.49 12.69 10.13
CA GLY A 109 8.13 13.79 11.02
C GLY A 109 7.53 15.02 10.31
N GLU A 110 7.04 14.85 9.09
CA GLU A 110 6.32 15.88 8.32
C GLU A 110 4.85 16.00 8.75
N ILE A 111 4.30 14.92 9.28
CA ILE A 111 3.01 14.79 9.95
C ILE A 111 3.29 14.30 11.35
N GLY A 112 2.66 14.88 12.36
CA GLY A 112 2.95 14.58 13.76
C GLY A 112 2.29 13.28 14.23
N SER A 113 1.02 13.10 13.91
CA SER A 113 0.19 11.97 14.36
C SER A 113 -0.97 11.72 13.42
N LEU A 114 -1.51 10.49 13.39
CA LEU A 114 -2.82 10.24 12.78
C LEU A 114 -3.96 10.91 13.56
N ASP A 115 -3.73 11.26 14.82
CA ASP A 115 -4.71 11.95 15.66
C ASP A 115 -4.61 13.48 15.55
N ASP A 116 -3.70 14.01 14.71
CA ASP A 116 -3.67 15.43 14.37
C ASP A 116 -4.99 15.81 13.68
N LYS A 117 -5.46 17.02 13.97
CA LYS A 117 -6.66 17.54 13.33
C LYS A 117 -6.38 17.89 11.88
N VAL A 118 -7.32 17.62 11.00
CA VAL A 118 -7.24 18.04 9.60
C VAL A 118 -7.08 19.56 9.49
N SER A 119 -7.69 20.31 10.42
CA SER A 119 -7.56 21.77 10.53
C SER A 119 -6.14 22.26 10.81
N ASP A 120 -5.25 21.41 11.33
CA ASP A 120 -3.82 21.75 11.51
C ASP A 120 -3.09 21.88 10.17
N TYR A 121 -3.63 21.29 9.12
CA TYR A 121 -3.08 21.28 7.75
C TYR A 121 -3.94 22.09 6.77
N LEU A 122 -5.27 22.03 6.91
CA LEU A 122 -6.23 22.64 5.99
C LEU A 122 -6.98 23.79 6.67
N ASP A 123 -6.54 25.01 6.44
CA ASP A 123 -7.07 26.22 7.07
C ASP A 123 -8.58 26.46 6.82
N TYR A 124 -9.12 25.86 5.76
CA TYR A 124 -10.56 25.90 5.45
C TYR A 124 -11.39 24.87 6.23
N PHE A 125 -10.79 24.12 7.15
CA PHE A 125 -11.46 23.25 8.14
C PHE A 125 -11.63 23.98 9.49
N ASP A 126 -11.93 25.28 9.45
CA ASP A 126 -12.12 26.15 10.63
C ASP A 126 -13.58 26.22 11.13
N ASP A 127 -14.46 25.41 10.55
CA ASP A 127 -15.88 25.29 10.85
C ASP A 127 -16.19 23.99 11.65
N GLU A 128 -17.40 23.45 11.49
CA GLU A 128 -17.85 22.19 12.10
C GLU A 128 -16.99 20.97 11.79
N ARG A 129 -16.09 21.06 10.79
CA ARG A 129 -15.14 20.03 10.41
C ARG A 129 -13.84 20.07 11.23
N SER A 130 -13.67 21.06 12.10
CA SER A 130 -12.41 21.32 12.81
C SER A 130 -11.95 20.21 13.76
N ASP A 131 -12.86 19.31 14.15
CA ASP A 131 -12.54 18.16 15.02
C ASP A 131 -12.20 16.88 14.28
N ILE A 132 -12.36 16.86 12.95
CA ILE A 132 -11.99 15.70 12.11
C ILE A 132 -10.47 15.49 12.16
N THR A 133 -10.05 14.23 12.43
CA THR A 133 -8.63 13.85 12.46
C THR A 133 -8.19 13.22 11.14
N LEU A 134 -6.87 13.11 10.93
CA LEU A 134 -6.30 12.34 9.82
C LEU A 134 -6.76 10.88 9.86
N ARG A 135 -6.89 10.32 11.07
CA ARG A 135 -7.41 8.96 11.28
C ARG A 135 -8.83 8.83 10.75
N ASP A 136 -9.71 9.76 11.05
CA ASP A 136 -11.10 9.73 10.60
C ASP A 136 -11.22 9.75 9.08
N LEU A 137 -10.35 10.51 8.39
CA LEU A 137 -10.29 10.49 6.94
C LEU A 137 -9.83 9.12 6.40
N LEU A 138 -8.77 8.55 6.96
CA LEU A 138 -8.19 7.28 6.51
C LEU A 138 -9.10 6.08 6.82
N ASP A 139 -9.74 6.10 7.98
CA ASP A 139 -10.66 5.04 8.44
C ASP A 139 -12.07 5.18 7.84
N MET A 140 -12.30 6.20 6.98
CA MET A 140 -13.60 6.47 6.38
C MET A 140 -14.71 6.75 7.42
N SER A 141 -14.36 7.47 8.48
CA SER A 141 -15.26 7.83 9.60
C SER A 141 -15.35 9.34 9.85
N SER A 142 -15.03 10.16 8.85
CA SER A 142 -14.96 11.61 8.99
C SER A 142 -16.31 12.30 9.24
N GLY A 143 -17.43 11.66 8.92
CA GLY A 143 -18.76 12.26 8.97
C GLY A 143 -19.05 13.29 7.88
N LEU A 144 -18.15 13.49 6.90
CA LEU A 144 -18.38 14.40 5.77
C LEU A 144 -19.57 13.94 4.92
N ASP A 145 -20.44 14.86 4.55
CA ASP A 145 -21.67 14.65 3.79
C ASP A 145 -21.39 14.31 2.31
N PHE A 146 -20.88 13.10 2.09
CA PHE A 146 -20.64 12.55 0.76
C PHE A 146 -20.91 11.05 0.76
N PRO A 147 -22.18 10.66 0.73
CA PRO A 147 -22.57 9.26 0.79
C PRO A 147 -22.13 8.50 -0.47
N THR A 148 -21.84 7.20 -0.31
CA THR A 148 -21.29 6.35 -1.38
C THR A 148 -22.09 6.39 -2.68
N HIS A 149 -23.42 6.50 -2.63
CA HIS A 149 -24.26 6.54 -3.83
C HIS A 149 -24.12 7.85 -4.64
N GLU A 150 -23.44 8.85 -4.09
CA GLU A 150 -23.16 10.14 -4.73
C GLU A 150 -21.74 10.27 -5.29
N HIS A 151 -20.97 9.15 -5.29
CA HIS A 151 -19.56 9.15 -5.70
C HIS A 151 -19.30 9.80 -7.06
N GLU A 152 -20.25 9.75 -7.98
CA GLU A 152 -20.17 10.37 -9.30
C GLU A 152 -20.19 11.90 -9.24
N LYS A 153 -20.80 12.50 -8.21
CA LYS A 153 -20.91 13.96 -8.12
C LYS A 153 -19.56 14.67 -8.14
N MET A 154 -18.55 14.12 -7.45
CA MET A 154 -17.19 14.65 -7.50
C MET A 154 -16.48 14.27 -8.81
N PHE A 155 -16.67 13.04 -9.28
CA PHE A 155 -15.98 12.52 -10.46
C PHE A 155 -16.26 13.35 -11.74
N PHE A 156 -17.44 13.93 -11.87
CA PHE A 156 -17.83 14.78 -13.00
C PHE A 156 -17.56 16.27 -12.78
N GLN A 157 -16.86 16.66 -11.72
CA GLN A 157 -16.44 18.05 -11.53
C GLN A 157 -15.19 18.37 -12.36
N VAL A 158 -15.06 19.64 -12.74
CA VAL A 158 -13.83 20.16 -13.37
C VAL A 158 -12.67 20.24 -12.36
N ASP A 159 -12.99 20.49 -11.09
CA ASP A 159 -12.05 20.65 -9.98
C ASP A 159 -12.52 19.81 -8.79
N HIS A 160 -11.97 18.59 -8.69
CA HIS A 160 -12.36 17.65 -7.64
C HIS A 160 -11.91 18.13 -6.26
N LEU A 161 -10.74 18.76 -6.18
CA LEU A 161 -10.25 19.29 -4.91
C LEU A 161 -11.13 20.44 -4.42
N GLN A 162 -11.49 21.36 -5.29
CA GLN A 162 -12.36 22.47 -4.94
C GLN A 162 -13.78 21.99 -4.55
N TYR A 163 -14.26 20.89 -5.15
CA TYR A 163 -15.50 20.24 -4.72
C TYR A 163 -15.33 19.65 -3.31
N ALA A 164 -14.28 18.88 -3.07
CA ALA A 164 -14.01 18.27 -1.78
C ALA A 164 -13.90 19.28 -0.62
N LYS A 165 -13.28 20.43 -0.88
CA LYS A 165 -13.14 21.54 0.09
C LYS A 165 -14.47 22.11 0.60
N LYS A 166 -15.55 21.94 -0.14
CA LYS A 166 -16.87 22.53 0.15
C LYS A 166 -17.85 21.54 0.79
N VAL A 167 -17.47 20.28 0.91
CA VAL A 167 -18.34 19.27 1.51
C VAL A 167 -18.41 19.51 3.02
N GLY A 168 -19.64 19.66 3.53
CA GLY A 168 -19.92 19.86 4.96
C GLY A 168 -19.95 18.54 5.74
N VAL A 169 -20.44 18.60 6.97
CA VAL A 169 -20.58 17.47 7.89
C VAL A 169 -22.04 17.06 7.98
N GLU A 170 -22.29 15.75 7.99
CA GLU A 170 -23.62 15.18 8.27
C GLU A 170 -23.65 14.50 9.66
N LYS A 171 -22.50 14.00 10.14
CA LYS A 171 -22.35 13.24 11.39
C LYS A 171 -21.07 13.62 12.12
N ASP A 172 -21.04 13.30 13.41
CA ASP A 172 -19.81 13.49 14.19
C ASP A 172 -18.69 12.57 13.68
N ALA A 173 -17.44 13.08 13.67
CA ALA A 173 -16.26 12.29 13.33
C ALA A 173 -16.12 11.10 14.27
N GLY A 174 -15.75 9.94 13.72
CA GLY A 174 -15.63 8.68 14.44
C GLY A 174 -16.95 7.95 14.73
N GLU A 175 -18.11 8.56 14.45
CA GLU A 175 -19.42 7.95 14.77
C GLU A 175 -19.68 6.69 13.93
N LYS A 176 -19.36 6.75 12.62
CA LYS A 176 -19.72 5.69 11.68
C LYS A 176 -18.75 5.58 10.52
N PHE A 177 -18.41 4.35 10.15
CA PHE A 177 -17.78 4.08 8.86
C PHE A 177 -18.75 4.41 7.71
N GLU A 178 -18.30 5.25 6.78
CA GLU A 178 -19.00 5.50 5.52
C GLU A 178 -17.98 5.75 4.41
N TYR A 179 -17.97 4.86 3.42
CA TYR A 179 -17.01 4.94 2.31
C TYR A 179 -17.14 6.27 1.56
N ASN A 180 -16.08 7.05 1.53
CA ASN A 180 -16.13 8.45 1.13
C ASN A 180 -14.89 8.84 0.29
N ASN A 181 -15.11 9.17 -0.99
CA ASN A 181 -14.04 9.58 -1.89
C ASN A 181 -13.47 10.98 -1.56
N VAL A 182 -14.26 11.84 -0.95
CA VAL A 182 -13.82 13.18 -0.53
C VAL A 182 -12.70 13.07 0.51
N ASN A 183 -12.84 12.16 1.48
CA ASN A 183 -11.78 11.89 2.46
C ASN A 183 -10.43 11.69 1.78
N SER A 184 -10.41 10.80 0.79
CA SER A 184 -9.17 10.47 0.08
C SER A 184 -8.70 11.59 -0.85
N MET A 185 -9.60 12.38 -1.42
CA MET A 185 -9.22 13.56 -2.23
C MET A 185 -8.50 14.61 -1.40
N LEU A 186 -8.93 14.84 -0.15
CA LEU A 186 -8.31 15.77 0.78
C LEU A 186 -6.90 15.35 1.22
N ILE A 187 -6.58 14.05 1.21
CA ILE A 187 -5.23 13.55 1.52
C ILE A 187 -4.17 14.20 0.62
N GLY A 188 -4.51 14.48 -0.64
CA GLY A 188 -3.59 15.15 -1.57
C GLY A 188 -3.22 16.56 -1.14
N ASP A 189 -4.17 17.32 -0.60
CA ASP A 189 -3.93 18.68 -0.09
C ASP A 189 -3.19 18.66 1.25
N ILE A 190 -3.56 17.74 2.15
CA ILE A 190 -2.85 17.52 3.42
C ILE A 190 -1.37 17.22 3.18
N LEU A 191 -1.06 16.29 2.28
CA LEU A 191 0.31 15.98 1.89
C LEU A 191 1.05 17.21 1.35
N PHE A 192 0.37 18.04 0.56
CA PHE A 192 0.96 19.27 0.06
C PHE A 192 1.27 20.27 1.18
N GLN A 193 0.35 20.49 2.11
CA GLN A 193 0.55 21.40 3.24
C GLN A 193 1.66 20.90 4.18
N ALA A 194 1.71 19.60 4.45
CA ALA A 194 2.72 19.02 5.32
C ALA A 194 4.13 19.01 4.72
N THR A 195 4.25 18.84 3.39
CA THR A 195 5.55 18.57 2.75
C THR A 195 6.02 19.65 1.77
N GLY A 196 5.14 20.55 1.34
CA GLY A 196 5.38 21.50 0.24
C GLY A 196 5.41 20.87 -1.15
N LYS A 197 5.16 19.55 -1.28
CA LYS A 197 5.19 18.83 -2.55
C LYS A 197 3.80 18.29 -2.91
N LYS A 198 3.45 18.35 -4.20
CA LYS A 198 2.21 17.76 -4.69
C LYS A 198 2.20 16.24 -4.52
N ALA A 199 1.01 15.67 -4.33
CA ALA A 199 0.84 14.24 -4.08
C ALA A 199 1.35 13.35 -5.23
N ASP A 200 1.26 13.79 -6.50
CA ASP A 200 1.82 13.08 -7.66
C ASP A 200 3.37 13.04 -7.63
N VAL A 201 4.00 14.12 -7.18
CA VAL A 201 5.46 14.19 -7.01
C VAL A 201 5.90 13.26 -5.87
N LEU A 202 5.20 13.30 -4.73
CA LEU A 202 5.49 12.41 -3.60
C LEU A 202 5.29 10.94 -3.96
N PHE A 203 4.22 10.62 -4.69
CA PHE A 203 3.94 9.27 -5.14
C PHE A 203 5.08 8.73 -6.01
N LYS A 204 5.55 9.54 -6.95
CA LYS A 204 6.69 9.19 -7.80
C LYS A 204 7.96 9.00 -6.97
N GLU A 205 8.36 10.00 -6.18
CA GLU A 205 9.65 10.01 -5.50
C GLU A 205 9.74 9.00 -4.35
N ARG A 206 8.62 8.74 -3.64
CA ARG A 206 8.61 7.97 -2.38
C ARG A 206 8.11 6.54 -2.54
N LEU A 207 7.39 6.23 -3.61
CA LEU A 207 6.86 4.89 -3.87
C LEU A 207 7.37 4.33 -5.21
N LEU A 208 7.11 5.00 -6.33
CA LEU A 208 7.36 4.39 -7.63
C LEU A 208 8.85 4.25 -7.94
N GLU A 209 9.64 5.30 -7.76
CA GLU A 209 11.08 5.27 -8.04
C GLU A 209 11.85 4.27 -7.16
N PRO A 210 11.63 4.19 -5.84
CA PRO A 210 12.26 3.16 -5.01
C PRO A 210 11.92 1.74 -5.45
N LEU A 211 10.66 1.51 -5.86
CA LEU A 211 10.17 0.22 -6.33
C LEU A 211 10.59 -0.08 -7.78
N GLY A 212 11.23 0.87 -8.48
CA GLY A 212 11.62 0.73 -9.88
C GLY A 212 10.43 0.70 -10.85
N ILE A 213 9.36 1.41 -10.52
CA ILE A 213 8.18 1.55 -11.38
C ILE A 213 8.32 2.85 -12.18
N SER A 214 8.42 2.74 -13.49
CA SER A 214 8.62 3.89 -14.39
C SER A 214 7.52 4.06 -15.42
N ASP A 215 6.80 2.98 -15.75
CA ASP A 215 5.69 3.00 -16.69
C ASP A 215 4.35 3.00 -15.97
N TYR A 216 3.77 4.17 -15.80
CA TYR A 216 2.50 4.39 -15.09
C TYR A 216 1.82 5.66 -15.57
N LYS A 217 0.52 5.76 -15.29
CA LYS A 217 -0.25 6.99 -15.52
C LYS A 217 -1.10 7.31 -14.31
N LEU A 218 -0.98 8.54 -13.80
CA LEU A 218 -1.86 9.07 -12.76
C LEU A 218 -3.03 9.82 -13.40
N TRP A 219 -4.23 9.52 -12.98
CA TRP A 219 -5.40 10.28 -13.42
C TRP A 219 -5.45 11.61 -12.68
N LYS A 220 -5.80 12.66 -13.41
CA LYS A 220 -5.95 14.03 -12.91
C LYS A 220 -7.27 14.61 -13.38
N ASP A 221 -7.83 15.50 -12.58
CA ASP A 221 -8.95 16.31 -12.99
C ASP A 221 -8.53 17.38 -14.03
N GLU A 222 -9.47 18.16 -14.54
CA GLU A 222 -9.18 19.19 -15.55
C GLU A 222 -8.31 20.34 -15.01
N LYS A 223 -8.21 20.50 -13.68
CA LYS A 223 -7.34 21.48 -13.02
C LYS A 223 -5.95 20.94 -12.72
N GLY A 224 -5.68 19.67 -13.04
CA GLY A 224 -4.40 19.03 -12.84
C GLY A 224 -4.19 18.50 -11.42
N ASN A 225 -5.22 18.43 -10.58
CA ASN A 225 -5.15 17.76 -9.30
C ASN A 225 -5.12 16.26 -9.53
N VAL A 226 -4.15 15.56 -8.93
CA VAL A 226 -4.13 14.11 -8.99
C VAL A 226 -5.31 13.55 -8.19
N MET A 227 -5.96 12.54 -8.75
CA MET A 227 -7.14 11.92 -8.12
C MET A 227 -6.69 10.93 -7.05
N THR A 228 -6.36 11.41 -5.86
CA THR A 228 -5.84 10.59 -4.74
C THR A 228 -6.83 9.54 -4.23
N TYR A 229 -8.10 9.65 -4.59
CA TYR A 229 -9.13 8.67 -4.27
C TYR A 229 -9.26 7.56 -5.32
N CYS A 230 -8.64 7.73 -6.49
CA CYS A 230 -8.78 6.84 -7.64
C CYS A 230 -7.52 6.89 -8.53
N CYS A 231 -7.31 5.90 -9.20
CA CYS A 231 -6.91 5.73 -10.59
C CYS A 231 -5.44 6.02 -10.86
N VAL A 232 -4.69 4.98 -10.69
CA VAL A 232 -3.35 4.80 -11.25
C VAL A 232 -3.45 3.71 -12.30
N ASP A 233 -2.85 3.88 -13.47
CA ASP A 233 -2.73 2.83 -14.47
C ASP A 233 -1.28 2.32 -14.45
N MET A 234 -1.09 1.04 -14.27
CA MET A 234 0.20 0.35 -14.35
C MET A 234 0.00 -1.15 -14.57
N SER A 235 1.08 -1.87 -14.81
CA SER A 235 1.03 -3.31 -15.03
C SER A 235 0.68 -4.09 -13.76
N ALA A 236 0.13 -5.31 -13.91
CA ALA A 236 -0.15 -6.21 -12.79
C ALA A 236 1.13 -6.56 -12.01
N ARG A 237 2.27 -6.67 -12.70
CA ARG A 237 3.58 -6.89 -12.08
C ARG A 237 4.02 -5.71 -11.22
N ASP A 238 3.75 -4.47 -11.63
CA ASP A 238 4.08 -3.28 -10.84
C ASP A 238 3.16 -3.12 -9.63
N TYR A 239 1.86 -3.40 -9.78
CA TYR A 239 0.96 -3.52 -8.62
C TYR A 239 1.46 -4.55 -7.60
N SER A 240 2.03 -5.65 -8.08
CA SER A 240 2.60 -6.69 -7.21
C SER A 240 3.80 -6.20 -6.39
N LYS A 241 4.59 -5.23 -6.88
CA LYS A 241 5.68 -4.60 -6.09
C LYS A 241 5.11 -3.83 -4.89
N LEU A 242 4.04 -3.07 -5.11
CA LEU A 242 3.32 -2.39 -4.02
C LEU A 242 2.73 -3.40 -3.04
N GLY A 243 2.13 -4.48 -3.54
CA GLY A 243 1.64 -5.58 -2.70
C GLY A 243 2.74 -6.23 -1.86
N LEU A 244 3.93 -6.45 -2.44
CA LEU A 244 5.08 -7.00 -1.73
C LEU A 244 5.61 -6.04 -0.67
N LEU A 245 5.65 -4.72 -0.93
CA LEU A 245 6.00 -3.70 0.05
C LEU A 245 5.11 -3.79 1.29
N PHE A 246 3.78 -3.86 1.10
CA PHE A 246 2.83 -4.03 2.22
C PHE A 246 3.03 -5.37 2.94
N ALA A 247 3.22 -6.47 2.21
CA ALA A 247 3.46 -7.79 2.80
C ALA A 247 4.73 -7.84 3.65
N ARG A 248 5.66 -6.91 3.44
CA ARG A 248 6.91 -6.77 4.18
C ARG A 248 6.91 -5.60 5.16
N ASN A 249 5.75 -5.16 5.59
CA ASN A 249 5.57 -4.09 6.57
C ASN A 249 6.27 -2.77 6.17
N GLY A 250 6.24 -2.44 4.89
CA GLY A 250 6.82 -1.22 4.34
C GLY A 250 8.33 -1.28 4.07
N LYS A 251 8.97 -2.42 4.26
CA LYS A 251 10.40 -2.60 3.95
C LYS A 251 10.63 -2.91 2.48
N TRP A 252 11.58 -2.20 1.89
CA TRP A 252 12.06 -2.46 0.55
C TRP A 252 13.58 -2.32 0.49
N ASN A 253 14.29 -3.42 0.19
CA ASN A 253 15.73 -3.55 0.40
C ASN A 253 16.11 -3.21 1.86
N ASP A 254 17.01 -2.26 2.06
CA ASP A 254 17.46 -1.83 3.38
C ASP A 254 16.70 -0.59 3.91
N GLU A 255 15.64 -0.16 3.21
CA GLU A 255 14.84 1.02 3.55
C GLU A 255 13.47 0.64 4.13
N GLN A 256 12.99 1.49 5.05
CA GLN A 256 11.65 1.40 5.62
C GLN A 256 10.73 2.37 4.89
#